data_82e659917a5bf0f15d57df72dcdecd4b
#
_entry.id   82e659917a5bf0f15d57df72dcdecd4b
#
_cell.length_a   1.000
_cell.length_b   1.000
_cell.length_c   1.000
_cell.angle_alpha   90.00
_cell.angle_beta   90.00
_cell.angle_gamma   90.00
#
_symmetry.space_group_name_H-M   'P 1'
#
loop_
_entity.id
_entity.type
_entity.pdbx_description
1 polymer ?
#
loop_
_entity_poly.entity_id
_entity_poly.type
_entity_poly.pdbx_seq_one_letter_code
_entity_poly.pdbx_strand_id
1 'polypeptide(L)'
;MATKAPPHNGDKDKPAAPAADQATNTKVRWNTQSLKSSYANFCNATSTREEVVLNFGVSHNWERTPQDMEIELSHRIVLSPFAAKRLSGILAKLIGEYENRYGELKQ
;
A
#
# COMPACT_ATOMS: atom_id res chain seq x y z
N MET A 1 -7.19 -12.68 -12.14
CA MET A 1 -6.42 -12.30 -12.23
C MET A 1 -5.95 -11.76 -12.55
N ALA A 2 -6.52 -11.67 -12.13
CA ALA A 2 -5.74 -11.13 -12.32
C ALA A 2 -5.49 -10.51 -12.61
N THR A 3 -5.98 -10.30 -12.24
CA THR A 3 -5.30 -9.61 -12.47
C THR A 3 -5.16 -9.06 -12.94
N LYS A 4 -5.60 -8.93 -12.79
CA LYS A 4 -5.08 -8.29 -13.17
C LYS A 4 -4.85 -7.86 -13.38
N ALA A 5 -5.65 -7.83 -13.32
CA ALA A 5 -4.95 -7.27 -13.54
C ALA A 5 -4.86 -6.87 -13.86
N PRO A 6 -5.37 -6.69 -13.59
CA PRO A 6 -4.80 -6.20 -13.84
C PRO A 6 -4.58 -5.91 -14.02
N PRO A 7 -5.21 -5.94 -13.79
CA PRO A 7 -4.55 -5.59 -13.92
C PRO A 7 -4.27 -5.33 -14.03
N HIS A 8 -5.03 -5.30 -14.10
CA HIS A 8 -4.33 -4.94 -14.12
C HIS A 8 -4.05 -4.96 -14.06
N ASN A 9 -4.75 -5.01 -13.67
CA ASN A 9 -4.16 -5.00 -13.61
C ASN A 9 -3.98 -5.18 -13.54
N GLY A 10 -4.76 -5.30 -13.52
CA GLY A 10 -4.10 -5.33 -13.46
C GLY A 10 -4.20 -5.57 -13.44
N ASP A 11 -4.79 -5.58 -13.04
CA ASP A 11 -4.37 -5.76 -13.06
C ASP A 11 -4.24 -5.97 -12.94
N LYS A 12 -4.45 -5.94 -12.43
CA LYS A 12 -3.92 -5.97 -12.37
C LYS A 12 -3.67 -6.22 -12.05
N ASP A 13 -4.10 -6.25 -12.03
CA ASP A 13 -3.69 -6.35 -11.70
C ASP A 13 -3.92 -6.69 -11.23
N LYS A 14 -4.28 -7.22 -10.83
CA LYS A 14 -4.46 -7.58 -10.18
C LYS A 14 -4.55 -7.98 -9.34
N PRO A 15 -4.87 -8.33 -8.90
CA PRO A 15 -5.13 -8.71 -7.86
C PRO A 15 -5.38 -8.99 -7.18
N ALA A 16 -5.67 -9.38 -6.50
CA ALA A 16 -5.98 -9.82 -5.68
C ALA A 16 -6.65 -9.93 -5.00
N ALA A 17 -7.07 -10.33 -4.75
CA ALA A 17 -7.81 -10.47 -4.14
C ALA A 17 -8.31 -10.44 -3.22
N PRO A 18 -8.78 -10.44 -3.07
CA PRO A 18 -9.34 -10.29 -2.26
C PRO A 18 -9.78 -10.50 -1.34
N ALA A 19 -9.84 -10.35 -1.43
CA ALA A 19 -10.16 -10.40 -0.50
C ALA A 19 -10.92 -11.06 -0.06
N ALA A 20 -10.84 -11.26 -0.28
CA ALA A 20 -11.49 -11.83 0.04
C ALA A 20 -12.07 -12.31 0.95
N ASP A 21 -12.18 -12.62 1.27
CA ASP A 21 -12.83 -12.94 2.29
C ASP A 21 -14.18 -12.65 2.25
N GLN A 22 -14.65 -12.50 1.24
CA GLN A 22 -15.93 -12.18 1.17
C GLN A 22 -16.73 -13.36 0.98
N ALA A 23 -17.12 -13.97 1.97
CA ALA A 23 -17.90 -15.14 1.91
C ALA A 23 -19.26 -14.91 1.41
N THR A 24 -19.58 -13.81 0.91
CA THR A 24 -20.92 -13.53 0.52
C THR A 24 -21.06 -13.58 -0.95
N ASN A 25 -22.25 -13.41 -1.46
CA ASN A 25 -22.51 -13.35 -2.88
C ASN A 25 -22.23 -12.02 -3.49
N THR A 26 -21.46 -11.22 -2.81
CA THR A 26 -21.16 -9.89 -3.26
C THR A 26 -20.26 -9.94 -4.49
N LYS A 27 -20.66 -9.26 -5.52
CA LYS A 27 -19.81 -9.05 -6.67
C LYS A 27 -19.03 -7.77 -6.48
N VAL A 28 -17.73 -7.82 -6.72
CA VAL A 28 -16.87 -6.65 -6.60
C VAL A 28 -16.55 -6.15 -7.99
N ARG A 29 -16.82 -4.89 -8.21
CA ARG A 29 -16.42 -4.23 -9.44
C ARG A 29 -15.34 -3.22 -9.14
N TRP A 30 -14.31 -3.24 -9.93
CA TRP A 30 -13.17 -2.35 -9.74
C TRP A 30 -13.26 -1.23 -10.74
N ASN A 31 -13.55 -0.03 -10.25
CA ASN A 31 -13.64 1.16 -11.08
C ASN A 31 -12.39 1.98 -10.86
N THR A 32 -11.58 2.11 -11.91
CA THR A 32 -10.30 2.78 -11.81
C THR A 32 -10.26 4.12 -12.54
N GLN A 33 -11.42 4.67 -12.86
CA GLN A 33 -11.45 5.91 -13.64
C GLN A 33 -10.82 7.07 -12.90
N SER A 34 -10.96 7.11 -11.59
CA SER A 34 -10.39 8.19 -10.78
C SER A 34 -9.10 7.79 -10.11
N LEU A 35 -8.54 6.66 -10.49
CA LEU A 35 -7.32 6.17 -9.87
C LEU A 35 -6.15 7.05 -10.24
N LYS A 36 -5.37 7.43 -9.23
CA LYS A 36 -4.17 8.22 -9.43
C LYS A 36 -2.99 7.46 -8.87
N SER A 37 -1.88 7.55 -9.58
CA SER A 37 -0.66 6.87 -9.19
C SER A 37 0.39 7.87 -8.77
N SER A 38 1.10 7.54 -7.72
CA SER A 38 2.23 8.33 -7.26
C SER A 38 3.29 7.39 -6.73
N TYR A 39 4.53 7.77 -6.87
CA TYR A 39 5.63 7.05 -6.27
C TYR A 39 5.92 7.61 -4.90
N ALA A 40 6.18 6.74 -3.94
CA ALA A 40 6.62 7.15 -2.62
C ALA A 40 7.64 6.15 -2.12
N ASN A 41 8.68 6.64 -1.48
CA ASN A 41 9.68 5.77 -0.85
C ASN A 41 9.76 6.02 0.64
N PHE A 42 8.87 6.82 1.18
CA PHE A 42 8.82 7.09 2.60
C PHE A 42 7.36 7.18 3.02
N CYS A 43 7.07 6.66 4.20
CA CYS A 43 5.74 6.84 4.76
C CYS A 43 5.82 6.88 6.27
N ASN A 44 4.84 7.52 6.88
CA ASN A 44 4.64 7.40 8.30
C ASN A 44 3.16 7.26 8.58
N ALA A 45 2.83 6.93 9.81
CA ALA A 45 1.45 6.69 10.16
C ALA A 45 1.20 7.12 11.60
N THR A 46 0.02 7.65 11.82
CA THR A 46 -0.47 7.93 13.16
C THR A 46 -1.90 7.42 13.25
N SER A 47 -2.41 7.32 14.46
CA SER A 47 -3.77 6.83 14.61
C SER A 47 -4.44 7.48 15.79
N THR A 48 -5.74 7.61 15.66
CA THR A 48 -6.63 7.85 16.77
C THR A 48 -7.51 6.63 16.90
N ARG A 49 -8.51 6.72 17.78
CA ARG A 49 -9.42 5.62 17.94
C ARG A 49 -10.25 5.37 16.68
N GLU A 50 -10.54 6.43 15.93
CA GLU A 50 -11.45 6.33 14.79
C GLU A 50 -10.73 6.22 13.47
N GLU A 51 -9.45 6.59 13.38
CA GLU A 51 -8.79 6.75 12.10
C GLU A 51 -7.34 6.32 12.16
N VAL A 52 -6.86 5.82 11.04
CA VAL A 52 -5.43 5.64 10.81
C VAL A 52 -5.06 6.56 9.67
N VAL A 53 -4.04 7.39 9.88
CA VAL A 53 -3.61 8.37 8.90
C VAL A 53 -2.27 7.94 8.36
N LEU A 54 -2.20 7.73 7.06
CA LEU A 54 -0.96 7.38 6.36
C LEU A 54 -0.49 8.57 5.56
N ASN A 55 0.76 8.95 5.73
CA ASN A 55 1.37 9.99 4.93
C ASN A 55 2.47 9.39 4.08
N PHE A 56 2.48 9.75 2.81
CA PHE A 56 3.41 9.20 1.85
C PHE A 56 4.23 10.31 1.24
N GLY A 57 5.49 10.03 0.97
CA GLY A 57 6.33 11.03 0.37
C GLY A 57 7.61 10.46 -0.17
N VAL A 58 8.51 11.36 -0.49
CA VAL A 58 9.77 11.00 -1.10
C VAL A 58 10.89 11.62 -0.28
N SER A 59 11.88 10.81 0.03
CA SER A 59 13.13 11.29 0.60
C SER A 59 14.13 11.41 -0.54
N HIS A 60 14.69 12.59 -0.69
CA HIS A 60 15.69 12.84 -1.73
C HIS A 60 17.09 12.67 -1.23
N ASN A 61 17.24 12.38 0.04
CA ASN A 61 18.57 12.29 0.63
C ASN A 61 19.14 10.93 0.43
N TRP A 62 19.86 10.76 -0.63
CA TRP A 62 20.62 9.54 -0.81
C TRP A 62 22.01 9.65 -0.18
N GLU A 63 22.45 10.86 0.16
CA GLU A 63 23.62 10.99 1.00
C GLU A 63 23.15 11.13 2.42
N ARG A 64 23.54 10.24 3.22
CA ARG A 64 23.13 10.28 4.60
C ARG A 64 24.01 11.24 5.35
N THR A 65 23.63 12.47 5.33
CA THR A 65 24.17 13.36 6.34
C THR A 65 23.22 13.24 7.51
N PRO A 66 23.72 12.91 8.67
CA PRO A 66 22.83 12.67 9.80
C PRO A 66 22.08 13.88 10.28
N GLN A 67 22.36 15.05 9.75
CA GLN A 67 21.84 16.26 10.35
C GLN A 67 20.67 16.84 9.63
N ASP A 68 20.53 16.58 8.34
CA ASP A 68 19.45 17.17 7.58
C ASP A 68 18.87 16.17 6.66
N MET A 69 17.70 15.67 7.02
CA MET A 69 16.97 14.78 6.16
C MET A 69 15.62 15.40 5.92
N GLU A 70 15.40 15.80 4.70
CA GLU A 70 14.14 16.40 4.34
C GLU A 70 13.28 15.37 3.62
N ILE A 71 12.07 15.21 4.10
CA ILE A 71 11.11 14.30 3.47
C ILE A 71 9.94 15.14 3.02
N GLU A 72 9.67 15.06 1.74
CA GLU A 72 8.56 15.79 1.17
C GLU A 72 7.35 14.89 1.18
N LEU A 73 6.40 15.18 2.06
CA LEU A 73 5.15 14.42 2.14
C LEU A 73 4.16 15.00 1.16
N SER A 74 3.69 14.17 0.27
CA SER A 74 2.83 14.64 -0.83
C SER A 74 1.41 14.14 -0.74
N HIS A 75 1.17 13.05 -0.03
CA HIS A 75 -0.17 12.45 0.00
C HIS A 75 -0.51 11.99 1.39
N ARG A 76 -1.76 12.17 1.75
CA ARG A 76 -2.29 11.66 3.00
C ARG A 76 -3.53 10.84 2.70
N ILE A 77 -3.55 9.64 3.22
CA ILE A 77 -4.70 8.75 3.10
C ILE A 77 -5.19 8.45 4.50
N VAL A 78 -6.46 8.64 4.71
CA VAL A 78 -7.07 8.37 6.01
C VAL A 78 -7.91 7.11 5.87
N LEU A 79 -7.65 6.14 6.73
CA LEU A 79 -8.32 4.85 6.70
C LEU A 79 -9.12 4.66 7.96
N SER A 80 -10.21 3.90 7.85
CA SER A 80 -10.81 3.35 9.05
C SER A 80 -9.84 2.34 9.67
N PRO A 81 -9.92 2.11 10.98
CA PRO A 81 -9.04 1.10 11.58
C PRO A 81 -9.22 -0.29 10.98
N PHE A 82 -10.45 -0.63 10.56
CA PHE A 82 -10.69 -1.92 9.93
C PHE A 82 -9.97 -2.04 8.60
N ALA A 83 -10.01 -0.98 7.78
CA ALA A 83 -9.29 -0.98 6.51
C ALA A 83 -7.79 -1.04 6.74
N ALA A 84 -7.31 -0.35 7.76
CA ALA A 84 -5.88 -0.37 8.08
C ALA A 84 -5.44 -1.76 8.49
N LYS A 85 -6.26 -2.46 9.25
CA LYS A 85 -5.90 -3.82 9.65
C LYS A 85 -5.84 -4.75 8.45
N ARG A 86 -6.79 -4.62 7.53
CA ARG A 86 -6.76 -5.44 6.32
C ARG A 86 -5.53 -5.11 5.48
N LEU A 87 -5.19 -3.82 5.37
CA LEU A 87 -4.00 -3.42 4.63
C LEU A 87 -2.75 -4.03 5.25
N SER A 88 -2.65 -4.02 6.57
CA SER A 88 -1.51 -4.62 7.26
C SER A 88 -1.32 -6.07 6.86
N GLY A 89 -2.41 -6.83 6.82
CA GLY A 89 -2.32 -8.22 6.43
C GLY A 89 -1.91 -8.41 4.98
N ILE A 90 -2.44 -7.58 4.09
CA ILE A 90 -2.09 -7.64 2.68
C ILE A 90 -0.61 -7.34 2.49
N LEU A 91 -0.12 -6.30 3.15
CA LEU A 91 1.27 -5.90 3.02
C LEU A 91 2.21 -6.97 3.59
N ALA A 92 1.85 -7.57 4.72
CA ALA A 92 2.68 -8.61 5.29
C ALA A 92 2.82 -9.78 4.32
N LYS A 93 1.73 -10.14 3.66
CA LYS A 93 1.78 -11.23 2.69
C LYS A 93 2.64 -10.88 1.49
N LEU A 94 2.47 -9.68 0.95
CA LEU A 94 3.22 -9.26 -0.22
C LEU A 94 4.71 -9.15 0.08
N ILE A 95 5.07 -8.62 1.24
CA ILE A 95 6.46 -8.50 1.63
C ILE A 95 7.07 -9.88 1.83
N GLY A 96 6.32 -10.79 2.45
CA GLY A 96 6.80 -12.15 2.62
C GLY A 96 7.09 -12.83 1.29
N GLU A 97 6.21 -12.65 0.32
CA GLU A 97 6.42 -13.23 -1.01
C GLU A 97 7.63 -12.60 -1.69
N TYR A 98 7.78 -11.29 -1.53
CA TYR A 98 8.94 -10.61 -2.10
C TYR A 98 10.23 -11.15 -1.51
N GLU A 99 10.27 -11.29 -0.19
CA GLU A 99 11.49 -11.73 0.48
C GLU A 99 11.83 -13.19 0.14
N ASN A 100 10.82 -14.00 -0.06
CA ASN A 100 11.07 -15.37 -0.50
C ASN A 100 11.71 -15.42 -1.88
N ARG A 101 11.37 -14.47 -2.72
CA ARG A 101 11.84 -14.46 -4.11
C ARG A 101 13.18 -13.75 -4.25
N TYR A 102 13.36 -12.64 -3.55
CA TYR A 102 14.48 -11.76 -3.77
C TYR A 102 15.41 -11.60 -2.58
N GLY A 103 15.04 -12.16 -1.44
CA GLY A 103 15.87 -12.05 -0.24
C GLY A 103 15.32 -11.04 0.73
N GLU A 104 15.82 -11.15 1.94
CA GLU A 104 15.32 -10.36 3.05
C GLU A 104 15.58 -8.87 2.85
N LEU A 105 14.56 -8.07 3.10
CA LEU A 105 14.70 -6.62 3.10
C LEU A 105 15.24 -6.18 4.44
N LYS A 106 16.32 -5.43 4.42
CA LYS A 106 16.93 -4.91 5.63
C LYS A 106 16.60 -3.45 5.78
N GLN A 107 16.17 -3.08 6.98
CA GLN A 107 15.81 -1.71 7.25
C GLN A 107 16.95 -0.92 7.85
#